data_311b0184289dd33d7a771989ce5a121f
#
_entry.id   311b0184289dd33d7a771989ce5a121f
#
_cell.length_a   1.000
_cell.length_b   1.000
_cell.length_c   1.000
_cell.angle_alpha   90.00
_cell.angle_beta   90.00
_cell.angle_gamma   90.00
#
_symmetry.space_group_name_H-M   'P 1'
#
loop_
_entity.id
_entity.type
_entity.pdbx_description
1 polymer ?
#
loop_
_entity_poly.entity_id
_entity_poly.type
_entity_poly.pdbx_seq_one_letter_code
_entity_poly.pdbx_strand_id
1 'polypeptide(L)'
;MNRAEIEPIQRDIPAARQEAARHYGVHPYFTRRPSNVVRAYVKHYSCAGDVVLDPFGGSGVTAIEAMLLGRRAIHNDLNPFANFITTAIADTSLESTVQLREAFRAIGERCYSKVKAVERATDTELNGVLNNVSLPENIRLPRSSDAEFFYDLFTPRQLAGLALIKNAIDVEPSHNLRRLLLLAWSASVAKLNKTFLSAKGRAESRGGSSIFSIYRYKLASDIVELPIWETFEGRFANVIAAKNEILRIRDYSNVTGAPQGHINSHRQLTILSQDAADLMNELGQASVDYIFTDPPYGGHIAYLDLSILWNHWLGFSVKNSDAEAIVGGELRFSEDHYKAKLRDSIRQCVELLRPERWLTVVFQHWDVSYFQVILDAVAEEGGVLKAAITHDKDVIWSMHKKKNAENVLGGEMLLTFYKPKERARVMRESKKPSSLDELLDEYLPGLPTTGFRTESLFNKLTIGAWERQSLQNLAVDAQRVAQALRRRGWEYDIEQHIWRKNTSESASELALADR
;
A
#
# COMPACT_ATOMS: atom_id res chain seq x y z
N MET A 1 -8.07 20.36 -23.30
CA MET A 1 -8.89 20.55 -22.09
C MET A 1 -8.09 21.43 -21.15
N ASN A 2 -8.62 22.57 -20.77
CA ASN A 2 -7.95 23.44 -19.80
C ASN A 2 -7.97 22.74 -18.44
N ARG A 3 -6.82 22.34 -17.89
CA ARG A 3 -6.73 21.49 -16.68
C ARG A 3 -7.01 22.26 -15.40
N ALA A 4 -7.00 23.59 -15.46
CA ALA A 4 -7.43 24.47 -14.38
C ALA A 4 -8.94 24.37 -14.09
N GLU A 5 -9.71 23.87 -15.07
CA GLU A 5 -11.18 23.76 -15.01
C GLU A 5 -11.67 22.34 -14.65
N ILE A 6 -10.75 21.43 -14.29
CA ILE A 6 -11.16 20.10 -13.85
C ILE A 6 -11.81 20.23 -12.47
N GLU A 7 -13.09 19.86 -12.39
CA GLU A 7 -13.79 19.73 -11.11
C GLU A 7 -13.16 18.58 -10.31
N PRO A 8 -12.78 18.81 -9.04
CA PRO A 8 -12.20 17.75 -8.23
C PRO A 8 -13.23 16.63 -7.98
N ILE A 9 -12.75 15.39 -7.88
CA ILE A 9 -13.60 14.27 -7.45
C ILE A 9 -14.10 14.60 -6.04
N GLN A 10 -15.44 14.63 -5.86
CA GLN A 10 -16.11 15.01 -4.61
C GLN A 10 -16.83 13.84 -3.92
N ARG A 11 -16.83 12.66 -4.53
CA ARG A 11 -17.50 11.47 -4.01
C ARG A 11 -16.56 10.31 -3.93
N ASP A 12 -16.77 9.47 -2.93
CA ASP A 12 -16.03 8.21 -2.81
C ASP A 12 -16.26 7.32 -4.04
N ILE A 13 -15.20 6.61 -4.42
CA ILE A 13 -15.23 5.59 -5.47
C ILE A 13 -15.12 4.24 -4.77
N PRO A 14 -16.19 3.45 -4.73
CA PRO A 14 -16.17 2.17 -4.04
C PRO A 14 -15.06 1.26 -4.55
N ALA A 15 -14.36 0.61 -3.61
CA ALA A 15 -13.31 -0.33 -3.95
C ALA A 15 -13.89 -1.57 -4.65
N ALA A 16 -13.42 -1.88 -5.85
CA ALA A 16 -13.74 -3.15 -6.50
C ALA A 16 -12.93 -4.29 -5.86
N ARG A 17 -13.50 -5.51 -5.86
CA ARG A 17 -12.75 -6.69 -5.41
C ARG A 17 -11.50 -6.88 -6.28
N GLN A 18 -10.35 -7.06 -5.65
CA GLN A 18 -9.05 -7.21 -6.33
C GLN A 18 -8.97 -8.46 -7.24
N GLU A 19 -9.87 -9.42 -7.07
CA GLU A 19 -9.94 -10.65 -7.87
C GLU A 19 -10.16 -10.39 -9.37
N ALA A 20 -10.62 -9.20 -9.74
CA ALA A 20 -10.85 -8.82 -11.13
C ALA A 20 -9.55 -8.59 -11.93
N ALA A 21 -8.43 -8.25 -11.26
CA ALA A 21 -7.16 -7.98 -11.92
C ALA A 21 -6.08 -8.99 -11.46
N ARG A 22 -5.79 -9.98 -12.30
CA ARG A 22 -4.87 -11.09 -12.02
C ARG A 22 -3.45 -10.64 -11.70
N HIS A 23 -2.97 -9.60 -12.37
CA HIS A 23 -1.62 -9.08 -12.20
C HIS A 23 -1.36 -8.54 -10.78
N TYR A 24 -2.38 -8.08 -10.06
CA TYR A 24 -2.21 -7.69 -8.66
C TYR A 24 -2.24 -8.87 -7.68
N GLY A 25 -2.78 -10.01 -8.07
CA GLY A 25 -2.82 -11.24 -7.24
C GLY A 25 -1.54 -12.08 -7.27
N VAL A 26 -0.54 -11.71 -8.06
CA VAL A 26 0.68 -12.52 -8.29
C VAL A 26 1.53 -12.65 -7.04
N HIS A 27 1.77 -11.56 -6.36
CA HIS A 27 2.62 -11.52 -5.17
C HIS A 27 1.90 -10.83 -4.01
N PRO A 28 1.94 -11.35 -2.78
CA PRO A 28 1.46 -10.62 -1.62
C PRO A 28 2.34 -9.38 -1.37
N TYR A 29 1.71 -8.28 -0.96
CA TYR A 29 2.39 -7.07 -0.53
C TYR A 29 1.55 -6.36 0.55
N PHE A 30 2.17 -5.47 1.32
CA PHE A 30 1.51 -4.74 2.39
C PHE A 30 0.49 -3.74 1.82
N THR A 31 -0.67 -3.63 2.43
CA THR A 31 -1.68 -2.58 2.23
C THR A 31 -1.83 -2.07 0.78
N ARG A 32 -2.03 -2.99 -0.19
CA ARG A 32 -2.22 -2.60 -1.59
C ARG A 32 -3.49 -1.80 -1.78
N ARG A 33 -3.40 -0.69 -2.54
CA ARG A 33 -4.54 0.15 -2.91
C ARG A 33 -5.50 -0.54 -3.89
N PRO A 34 -6.82 -0.29 -3.81
CA PRO A 34 -7.76 -0.75 -4.83
C PRO A 34 -7.43 -0.14 -6.19
N SER A 35 -7.11 -0.99 -7.17
CA SER A 35 -6.65 -0.54 -8.48
C SER A 35 -7.68 0.30 -9.24
N ASN A 36 -8.97 -0.01 -9.09
CA ASN A 36 -10.06 0.75 -9.70
C ASN A 36 -10.14 2.20 -9.19
N VAL A 37 -9.87 2.42 -7.89
CA VAL A 37 -9.83 3.77 -7.30
C VAL A 37 -8.65 4.54 -7.87
N VAL A 38 -7.43 3.96 -7.79
CA VAL A 38 -6.22 4.57 -8.35
C VAL A 38 -6.39 4.89 -9.83
N ARG A 39 -6.91 3.92 -10.62
CA ARG A 39 -7.20 4.09 -12.05
C ARG A 39 -8.13 5.27 -12.31
N ALA A 40 -9.20 5.42 -11.53
CA ALA A 40 -10.16 6.50 -11.69
C ALA A 40 -9.51 7.86 -11.42
N TYR A 41 -8.70 8.00 -10.38
CA TYR A 41 -7.97 9.22 -10.06
C TYR A 41 -6.93 9.55 -11.14
N VAL A 42 -6.10 8.59 -11.55
CA VAL A 42 -5.13 8.78 -12.65
C VAL A 42 -5.82 9.20 -13.94
N LYS A 43 -6.95 8.55 -14.30
CA LYS A 43 -7.71 8.89 -15.49
C LYS A 43 -8.31 10.29 -15.44
N HIS A 44 -8.78 10.72 -14.26
CA HIS A 44 -9.44 12.00 -14.07
C HIS A 44 -8.47 13.18 -14.12
N TYR A 45 -7.31 13.06 -13.43
CA TYR A 45 -6.37 14.16 -13.26
C TYR A 45 -5.22 14.19 -14.28
N SER A 46 -5.15 13.23 -15.19
CA SER A 46 -4.10 13.17 -16.21
C SER A 46 -4.66 12.74 -17.59
N CYS A 47 -3.86 12.97 -18.64
CA CYS A 47 -4.15 12.53 -20.01
C CYS A 47 -3.08 11.54 -20.49
N ALA A 48 -3.35 10.84 -21.62
CA ALA A 48 -2.35 9.99 -22.27
C ALA A 48 -1.09 10.81 -22.60
N GLY A 49 0.08 10.21 -22.36
CA GLY A 49 1.40 10.85 -22.52
C GLY A 49 1.87 11.69 -21.32
N ASP A 50 1.01 12.02 -20.36
CA ASP A 50 1.40 12.71 -19.14
C ASP A 50 2.32 11.86 -18.27
N VAL A 51 3.10 12.53 -17.41
CA VAL A 51 3.96 11.91 -16.40
C VAL A 51 3.19 11.80 -15.09
N VAL A 52 3.03 10.57 -14.60
CA VAL A 52 2.41 10.27 -13.30
C VAL A 52 3.47 9.72 -12.35
N LEU A 53 3.59 10.30 -11.17
CA LEU A 53 4.55 9.90 -10.13
C LEU A 53 3.82 9.30 -8.92
N ASP A 54 4.41 8.25 -8.37
CA ASP A 54 4.17 7.78 -7.00
C ASP A 54 5.50 7.69 -6.25
N PRO A 55 5.78 8.62 -5.31
CA PRO A 55 7.03 8.63 -4.53
C PRO A 55 7.10 7.54 -3.45
N PHE A 56 5.98 6.88 -3.13
CA PHE A 56 5.87 5.76 -2.18
C PHE A 56 5.16 4.59 -2.86
N GLY A 57 5.70 4.14 -3.98
CA GLY A 57 5.01 3.30 -4.96
C GLY A 57 4.61 1.90 -4.50
N GLY A 58 5.23 1.35 -3.47
CA GLY A 58 4.92 0.03 -2.95
C GLY A 58 4.92 -1.05 -4.04
N SER A 59 3.84 -1.80 -4.17
CA SER A 59 3.70 -2.83 -5.21
C SER A 59 3.30 -2.29 -6.60
N GLY A 60 3.39 -0.98 -6.84
CA GLY A 60 3.32 -0.36 -8.15
C GLY A 60 1.92 -0.13 -8.71
N VAL A 61 0.87 -0.11 -7.90
CA VAL A 61 -0.50 0.06 -8.42
C VAL A 61 -0.64 1.34 -9.24
N THR A 62 -0.17 2.48 -8.71
CA THR A 62 -0.22 3.77 -9.41
C THR A 62 0.52 3.73 -10.73
N ALA A 63 1.74 3.20 -10.74
CA ALA A 63 2.57 3.13 -11.94
C ALA A 63 1.98 2.21 -13.01
N ILE A 64 1.48 1.04 -12.61
CA ILE A 64 0.87 0.06 -13.51
C ILE A 64 -0.41 0.64 -14.12
N GLU A 65 -1.30 1.23 -13.30
CA GLU A 65 -2.53 1.84 -13.82
C GLU A 65 -2.24 3.03 -14.73
N ALA A 66 -1.24 3.86 -14.41
CA ALA A 66 -0.81 4.95 -15.27
C ALA A 66 -0.31 4.41 -16.63
N MET A 67 0.55 3.39 -16.64
CA MET A 67 1.04 2.75 -17.85
C MET A 67 -0.11 2.17 -18.69
N LEU A 68 -1.03 1.42 -18.06
CA LEU A 68 -2.19 0.81 -18.73
C LEU A 68 -3.16 1.85 -19.30
N LEU A 69 -3.12 3.07 -18.83
CA LEU A 69 -3.87 4.22 -19.34
C LEU A 69 -3.07 5.04 -20.37
N GLY A 70 -1.88 4.61 -20.79
CA GLY A 70 -1.05 5.29 -21.78
C GLY A 70 -0.27 6.50 -21.23
N ARG A 71 -0.08 6.60 -19.93
CA ARG A 71 0.76 7.61 -19.28
C ARG A 71 2.20 7.10 -19.16
N ARG A 72 3.13 8.01 -18.94
CA ARG A 72 4.47 7.69 -18.45
C ARG A 72 4.42 7.64 -16.95
N ALA A 73 4.87 6.55 -16.36
CA ALA A 73 4.84 6.33 -14.92
C ALA A 73 6.26 6.44 -14.33
N ILE A 74 6.37 7.14 -13.22
CA ILE A 74 7.55 7.14 -12.37
C ILE A 74 7.13 6.49 -11.06
N HIS A 75 7.76 5.37 -10.76
CA HIS A 75 7.61 4.63 -9.51
C HIS A 75 8.87 4.82 -8.69
N ASN A 76 8.73 5.31 -7.49
CA ASN A 76 9.82 5.36 -6.52
C ASN A 76 9.44 4.59 -5.27
N ASP A 77 10.34 3.77 -4.79
CA ASP A 77 10.23 3.16 -3.46
C ASP A 77 11.64 2.90 -2.91
N LEU A 78 11.83 3.20 -1.64
CA LEU A 78 13.09 2.93 -0.94
C LEU A 78 13.37 1.42 -0.83
N ASN A 79 12.31 0.60 -0.83
CA ASN A 79 12.38 -0.84 -0.71
C ASN A 79 12.66 -1.52 -2.07
N PRO A 80 13.84 -2.12 -2.29
CA PRO A 80 14.17 -2.77 -3.56
C PRO A 80 13.19 -3.91 -3.93
N PHE A 81 12.61 -4.56 -2.94
CA PHE A 81 11.60 -5.60 -3.17
C PHE A 81 10.32 -5.04 -3.81
N ALA A 82 9.88 -3.85 -3.41
CA ALA A 82 8.76 -3.14 -4.04
C ALA A 82 9.05 -2.86 -5.51
N ASN A 83 10.23 -2.31 -5.79
CA ASN A 83 10.72 -2.04 -7.14
C ASN A 83 10.80 -3.29 -8.01
N PHE A 84 11.27 -4.41 -7.42
CA PHE A 84 11.32 -5.72 -8.11
C PHE A 84 9.93 -6.21 -8.50
N ILE A 85 8.96 -6.19 -7.58
CA ILE A 85 7.58 -6.61 -7.86
C ILE A 85 6.97 -5.76 -8.97
N THR A 86 7.09 -4.43 -8.85
CA THR A 86 6.54 -3.47 -9.83
C THR A 86 7.12 -3.70 -11.21
N THR A 87 8.46 -3.82 -11.30
CA THR A 87 9.16 -4.10 -12.56
C THR A 87 8.70 -5.42 -13.18
N ALA A 88 8.62 -6.49 -12.37
CA ALA A 88 8.23 -7.80 -12.86
C ALA A 88 6.76 -7.85 -13.35
N ILE A 89 5.84 -7.20 -12.66
CA ILE A 89 4.44 -7.14 -13.06
C ILE A 89 4.28 -6.31 -14.32
N ALA A 90 4.87 -5.12 -14.38
CA ALA A 90 4.73 -4.16 -15.47
C ALA A 90 5.44 -4.58 -16.76
N ASP A 91 6.37 -5.53 -16.71
CA ASP A 91 7.16 -5.96 -17.85
C ASP A 91 6.28 -6.47 -19.01
N THR A 92 6.39 -5.83 -20.16
CA THR A 92 5.69 -6.16 -21.41
C THR A 92 6.62 -6.68 -22.50
N SER A 93 7.86 -7.06 -22.14
CA SER A 93 8.90 -7.47 -23.10
C SER A 93 8.66 -8.82 -23.75
N LEU A 94 7.87 -9.70 -23.10
CA LEU A 94 7.53 -10.99 -23.67
C LEU A 94 6.54 -10.85 -24.83
N GLU A 95 6.76 -11.59 -25.92
CA GLU A 95 5.76 -11.72 -26.99
C GLU A 95 4.61 -12.62 -26.55
N SER A 96 4.95 -13.72 -25.86
CA SER A 96 3.97 -14.66 -25.32
C SER A 96 4.51 -15.35 -24.06
N THR A 97 3.66 -16.09 -23.34
CA THR A 97 4.05 -16.85 -22.16
C THR A 97 4.69 -18.22 -22.48
N VAL A 98 4.90 -18.56 -23.75
CA VAL A 98 5.48 -19.87 -24.16
C VAL A 98 6.90 -20.01 -23.64
N GLN A 99 7.77 -19.04 -23.92
CA GLN A 99 9.17 -19.04 -23.46
C GLN A 99 9.27 -19.13 -21.92
N LEU A 100 8.37 -18.47 -21.20
CA LEU A 100 8.34 -18.54 -19.75
C LEU A 100 7.95 -19.95 -19.24
N ARG A 101 7.05 -20.65 -19.94
CA ARG A 101 6.71 -22.04 -19.62
C ARG A 101 7.86 -23.01 -19.92
N GLU A 102 8.59 -22.78 -21.00
CA GLU A 102 9.78 -23.55 -21.36
C GLU A 102 10.90 -23.37 -20.31
N ALA A 103 11.15 -22.12 -19.89
CA ALA A 103 12.10 -21.82 -18.82
C ALA A 103 11.69 -22.51 -17.51
N PHE A 104 10.40 -22.47 -17.13
CA PHE A 104 9.93 -23.18 -15.94
C PHE A 104 10.13 -24.69 -16.02
N ARG A 105 9.89 -25.32 -17.20
CA ARG A 105 10.16 -26.75 -17.43
C ARG A 105 11.64 -27.07 -17.24
N ALA A 106 12.52 -26.23 -17.80
CA ALA A 106 13.97 -26.40 -17.64
C ALA A 106 14.42 -26.30 -16.17
N ILE A 107 13.77 -25.41 -15.36
CA ILE A 107 13.99 -25.39 -13.91
C ILE A 107 13.56 -26.72 -13.26
N GLY A 108 12.41 -27.27 -13.64
CA GLY A 108 11.94 -28.57 -13.17
C GLY A 108 12.95 -29.68 -13.46
N GLU A 109 13.47 -29.76 -14.68
CA GLU A 109 14.48 -30.75 -15.08
C GLU A 109 15.76 -30.66 -14.23
N ARG A 110 16.15 -29.44 -13.81
CA ARG A 110 17.37 -29.24 -12.99
C ARG A 110 17.18 -29.61 -11.52
N CYS A 111 15.99 -29.38 -10.94
CA CYS A 111 15.84 -29.43 -9.48
C CYS A 111 14.62 -30.21 -8.96
N TYR A 112 13.60 -30.55 -9.76
CA TYR A 112 12.37 -31.20 -9.28
C TYR A 112 12.62 -32.42 -8.42
N SER A 113 13.41 -33.41 -8.94
CA SER A 113 13.70 -34.63 -8.21
C SER A 113 14.44 -34.40 -6.89
N LYS A 114 15.34 -33.40 -6.87
CA LYS A 114 16.07 -33.02 -5.66
C LYS A 114 15.14 -32.35 -4.63
N VAL A 115 14.23 -31.48 -5.06
CA VAL A 115 13.23 -30.83 -4.18
C VAL A 115 12.29 -31.89 -3.60
N LYS A 116 11.83 -32.86 -4.41
CA LYS A 116 10.97 -33.95 -3.92
C LYS A 116 11.72 -34.91 -2.97
N ALA A 117 13.01 -35.08 -3.14
CA ALA A 117 13.85 -35.85 -2.19
C ALA A 117 13.97 -35.09 -0.85
N VAL A 118 14.21 -33.79 -0.87
CA VAL A 118 14.28 -32.93 0.34
C VAL A 118 12.98 -32.96 1.17
N GLU A 119 11.82 -33.04 0.55
CA GLU A 119 10.54 -33.14 1.26
C GLU A 119 10.43 -34.40 2.15
N ARG A 120 11.22 -35.42 1.90
CA ARG A 120 11.22 -36.73 2.60
C ARG A 120 12.54 -37.03 3.31
N ALA A 121 13.53 -36.15 3.19
CA ALA A 121 14.89 -36.35 3.64
C ALA A 121 15.00 -36.42 5.17
N THR A 122 15.94 -37.18 5.66
CA THR A 122 16.40 -37.18 7.05
C THR A 122 17.26 -35.94 7.33
N ASP A 123 17.48 -35.62 8.60
CA ASP A 123 18.28 -34.44 9.00
C ASP A 123 19.74 -34.54 8.47
N THR A 124 20.31 -35.75 8.41
CA THR A 124 21.66 -35.95 7.85
C THR A 124 21.71 -35.64 6.36
N GLU A 125 20.71 -36.10 5.59
CA GLU A 125 20.61 -35.82 4.15
C GLU A 125 20.37 -34.33 3.90
N LEU A 126 19.54 -33.69 4.71
CA LEU A 126 19.28 -32.24 4.64
C LEU A 126 20.55 -31.43 4.85
N ASN A 127 21.36 -31.78 5.87
CA ASN A 127 22.65 -31.14 6.10
C ASN A 127 23.58 -31.29 4.88
N GLY A 128 23.58 -32.47 4.26
CA GLY A 128 24.31 -32.69 3.01
C GLY A 128 23.87 -31.79 1.87
N VAL A 129 22.55 -31.55 1.72
CA VAL A 129 22.00 -30.62 0.72
C VAL A 129 22.35 -29.17 1.05
N LEU A 130 22.14 -28.73 2.30
CA LEU A 130 22.40 -27.37 2.73
C LEU A 130 23.86 -26.94 2.58
N ASN A 131 24.80 -27.89 2.75
CA ASN A 131 26.23 -27.63 2.53
C ASN A 131 26.61 -27.45 1.04
N ASN A 132 25.74 -27.88 0.12
CA ASN A 132 26.02 -27.89 -1.33
C ASN A 132 25.15 -26.93 -2.14
N VAL A 133 24.30 -26.13 -1.48
CA VAL A 133 23.48 -25.10 -2.13
C VAL A 133 23.95 -23.70 -1.73
N SER A 134 23.77 -22.73 -2.61
CA SER A 134 24.01 -21.33 -2.28
C SER A 134 22.86 -20.80 -1.42
N LEU A 135 23.18 -20.35 -0.24
CA LEU A 135 22.26 -19.72 0.72
C LEU A 135 22.66 -18.26 0.93
N PRO A 136 21.70 -17.37 1.24
CA PRO A 136 22.04 -16.04 1.76
C PRO A 136 22.74 -16.19 3.13
N GLU A 137 23.39 -15.13 3.58
CA GLU A 137 23.99 -15.09 4.93
C GLU A 137 22.93 -15.29 6.01
N ASN A 138 23.27 -15.93 7.14
CA ASN A 138 22.36 -16.06 8.28
C ASN A 138 22.41 -14.81 9.17
N ILE A 139 21.76 -13.75 8.72
CA ILE A 139 21.74 -12.45 9.42
C ILE A 139 20.81 -12.45 10.63
N ARG A 140 21.05 -11.52 11.53
CA ARG A 140 20.13 -11.25 12.64
C ARG A 140 18.88 -10.54 12.13
N LEU A 141 17.72 -10.94 12.64
CA LEU A 141 16.43 -10.34 12.33
C LEU A 141 16.13 -9.14 13.25
N PRO A 142 15.18 -8.27 12.88
CA PRO A 142 14.72 -7.17 13.72
C PRO A 142 14.25 -7.66 15.09
N ARG A 143 14.47 -6.85 16.12
CA ARG A 143 14.16 -7.18 17.54
C ARG A 143 12.70 -7.50 17.80
N SER A 144 11.80 -7.03 16.94
CA SER A 144 10.37 -7.35 17.01
C SER A 144 10.05 -8.77 16.55
N SER A 145 11.01 -9.51 15.95
CA SER A 145 10.84 -10.88 15.47
C SER A 145 10.82 -11.90 16.62
N ASP A 146 10.04 -12.98 16.47
CA ASP A 146 10.11 -14.15 17.35
C ASP A 146 11.35 -15.02 17.06
N ALA A 147 11.89 -14.92 15.83
CA ALA A 147 13.12 -15.60 15.42
C ALA A 147 14.32 -14.67 15.59
N GLU A 148 15.47 -15.21 16.02
CA GLU A 148 16.68 -14.42 16.22
C GLU A 148 17.45 -14.23 14.91
N PHE A 149 17.56 -15.29 14.10
CA PHE A 149 18.32 -15.30 12.86
C PHE A 149 17.43 -15.65 11.67
N PHE A 150 17.89 -15.28 10.49
CA PHE A 150 17.15 -15.44 9.24
C PHE A 150 16.78 -16.90 8.95
N TYR A 151 17.70 -17.86 9.21
CA TYR A 151 17.43 -19.27 9.00
C TYR A 151 16.37 -19.82 9.96
N ASP A 152 16.20 -19.20 11.13
CA ASP A 152 15.18 -19.61 12.10
C ASP A 152 13.76 -19.41 11.59
N LEU A 153 13.59 -18.61 10.51
CA LEU A 153 12.31 -18.46 9.83
C LEU A 153 11.89 -19.70 9.05
N PHE A 154 12.77 -20.66 8.84
CA PHE A 154 12.52 -21.83 8.00
C PHE A 154 12.73 -23.13 8.74
N THR A 155 12.06 -24.20 8.30
CA THR A 155 12.52 -25.55 8.62
C THR A 155 13.70 -25.89 7.70
N PRO A 156 14.57 -26.86 8.07
CA PRO A 156 15.67 -27.29 7.19
C PRO A 156 15.18 -27.72 5.79
N ARG A 157 14.00 -28.36 5.70
CA ARG A 157 13.39 -28.75 4.42
C ARG A 157 12.99 -27.55 3.59
N GLN A 158 12.32 -26.56 4.21
CA GLN A 158 11.91 -25.33 3.53
C GLN A 158 13.14 -24.57 3.01
N LEU A 159 14.17 -24.42 3.85
CA LEU A 159 15.41 -23.73 3.50
C LEU A 159 16.12 -24.41 2.31
N ALA A 160 16.32 -25.74 2.40
CA ALA A 160 16.98 -26.52 1.35
C ALA A 160 16.18 -26.50 0.03
N GLY A 161 14.88 -26.72 0.08
CA GLY A 161 14.04 -26.75 -1.12
C GLY A 161 13.94 -25.38 -1.81
N LEU A 162 13.80 -24.30 -1.05
CA LEU A 162 13.81 -22.94 -1.59
C LEU A 162 15.16 -22.61 -2.23
N ALA A 163 16.28 -22.99 -1.61
CA ALA A 163 17.62 -22.79 -2.16
C ALA A 163 17.82 -23.56 -3.47
N LEU A 164 17.41 -24.83 -3.53
CA LEU A 164 17.51 -25.65 -4.75
C LEU A 164 16.77 -25.02 -5.93
N ILE A 165 15.55 -24.53 -5.70
CA ILE A 165 14.77 -23.88 -6.76
C ILE A 165 15.44 -22.57 -7.17
N LYS A 166 15.84 -21.74 -6.19
CA LYS A 166 16.49 -20.46 -6.48
C LYS A 166 17.77 -20.64 -7.28
N ASN A 167 18.65 -21.56 -6.86
CA ASN A 167 19.90 -21.83 -7.57
C ASN A 167 19.64 -22.33 -9.02
N ALA A 168 18.57 -23.08 -9.24
CA ALA A 168 18.17 -23.50 -10.58
C ALA A 168 17.63 -22.31 -11.42
N ILE A 169 16.98 -21.31 -10.79
CA ILE A 169 16.51 -20.10 -11.45
C ILE A 169 17.68 -19.16 -11.76
N ASP A 170 18.66 -19.04 -10.87
CA ASP A 170 19.77 -18.09 -11.01
C ASP A 170 20.63 -18.35 -12.25
N VAL A 171 20.65 -19.60 -12.75
CA VAL A 171 21.34 -19.97 -13.99
C VAL A 171 20.51 -19.75 -15.27
N GLU A 172 19.28 -19.25 -15.17
CA GLU A 172 18.50 -18.85 -16.35
C GLU A 172 19.16 -17.65 -17.04
N PRO A 173 19.57 -17.78 -18.32
CA PRO A 173 20.33 -16.73 -19.01
C PRO A 173 19.50 -15.48 -19.29
N SER A 174 18.20 -15.64 -19.59
CA SER A 174 17.32 -14.51 -19.88
C SER A 174 16.98 -13.74 -18.61
N HIS A 175 17.41 -12.48 -18.54
CA HIS A 175 17.17 -11.62 -17.40
C HIS A 175 15.66 -11.42 -17.11
N ASN A 176 14.85 -11.32 -18.17
CA ASN A 176 13.40 -11.12 -18.05
C ASN A 176 12.70 -12.40 -17.58
N LEU A 177 13.07 -13.57 -18.15
CA LEU A 177 12.50 -14.86 -17.72
C LEU A 177 12.92 -15.17 -16.27
N ARG A 178 14.20 -14.96 -15.93
CA ARG A 178 14.71 -15.13 -14.57
C ARG A 178 13.95 -14.27 -13.57
N ARG A 179 13.71 -12.98 -13.87
CA ARG A 179 12.92 -12.07 -13.00
C ARG A 179 11.49 -12.58 -12.77
N LEU A 180 10.83 -13.10 -13.78
CA LEU A 180 9.47 -13.64 -13.65
C LEU A 180 9.41 -14.96 -12.89
N LEU A 181 10.43 -15.82 -13.06
CA LEU A 181 10.59 -17.03 -12.26
C LEU A 181 10.88 -16.70 -10.79
N LEU A 182 11.74 -15.71 -10.53
CA LEU A 182 12.01 -15.20 -9.18
C LEU A 182 10.75 -14.55 -8.55
N LEU A 183 9.88 -13.92 -9.34
CA LEU A 183 8.60 -13.40 -8.84
C LEU A 183 7.70 -14.54 -8.33
N ALA A 184 7.59 -15.63 -9.06
CA ALA A 184 6.86 -16.83 -8.64
C ALA A 184 7.49 -17.47 -7.40
N TRP A 185 8.81 -17.61 -7.40
CA TRP A 185 9.57 -18.17 -6.30
C TRP A 185 9.45 -17.32 -5.03
N SER A 186 9.61 -16.00 -5.11
CA SER A 186 9.50 -15.10 -3.97
C SER A 186 8.08 -15.07 -3.39
N ALA A 187 7.05 -15.23 -4.24
CA ALA A 187 5.68 -15.41 -3.77
C ALA A 187 5.47 -16.75 -3.02
N SER A 188 6.30 -17.77 -3.31
CA SER A 188 6.29 -19.04 -2.60
C SER A 188 6.95 -18.91 -1.23
N VAL A 189 8.03 -18.12 -1.12
CA VAL A 189 8.70 -17.82 0.16
C VAL A 189 7.72 -17.30 1.19
N ALA A 190 6.72 -16.48 0.80
CA ALA A 190 5.68 -15.99 1.70
C ALA A 190 4.85 -17.09 2.39
N LYS A 191 4.86 -18.32 1.86
CA LYS A 191 4.14 -19.48 2.42
C LYS A 191 5.05 -20.57 2.94
N LEU A 192 6.25 -20.68 2.40
CA LEU A 192 7.22 -21.72 2.73
C LEU A 192 8.19 -21.23 3.83
N ASN A 193 7.62 -20.78 4.95
CA ASN A 193 8.37 -20.37 6.12
C ASN A 193 7.51 -20.53 7.38
N LYS A 194 8.11 -20.50 8.57
CA LYS A 194 7.45 -20.71 9.86
C LYS A 194 6.52 -19.57 10.29
N THR A 195 6.47 -18.44 9.57
CA THR A 195 5.48 -17.38 9.85
C THR A 195 4.12 -17.67 9.23
N PHE A 196 3.98 -18.76 8.46
CA PHE A 196 2.70 -19.18 7.87
C PHE A 196 1.77 -19.74 8.94
N LEU A 197 0.69 -19.01 9.22
CA LEU A 197 -0.33 -19.39 10.17
C LEU A 197 -1.35 -20.32 9.51
N SER A 198 -1.50 -21.52 10.05
CA SER A 198 -2.49 -22.51 9.58
C SER A 198 -3.92 -21.99 9.75
N ALA A 199 -4.80 -22.40 8.82
CA ALA A 199 -6.24 -22.15 8.90
C ALA A 199 -6.96 -23.14 9.84
N LYS A 200 -6.26 -24.07 10.46
CA LYS A 200 -6.84 -25.12 11.31
C LYS A 200 -7.73 -24.51 12.41
N GLY A 201 -8.99 -24.87 12.43
CA GLY A 201 -9.97 -24.35 13.38
C GLY A 201 -10.63 -22.99 12.99
N ARG A 202 -10.40 -22.48 11.77
CA ARG A 202 -11.03 -21.26 11.26
C ARG A 202 -11.75 -21.55 9.94
N ALA A 203 -13.07 -21.67 9.97
CA ALA A 203 -13.89 -22.08 8.82
C ALA A 203 -13.71 -21.20 7.57
N GLU A 204 -13.32 -19.92 7.73
CA GLU A 204 -13.22 -18.95 6.64
C GLU A 204 -11.77 -18.56 6.25
N SER A 205 -10.74 -19.10 6.88
CA SER A 205 -9.35 -18.71 6.66
C SER A 205 -8.60 -19.77 5.86
N ARG A 206 -7.98 -19.37 4.76
CA ARG A 206 -7.06 -20.22 3.97
C ARG A 206 -5.64 -20.27 4.53
N GLY A 207 -5.40 -19.72 5.72
CA GLY A 207 -4.08 -19.51 6.27
C GLY A 207 -3.36 -18.31 5.61
N GLY A 208 -2.29 -17.83 6.23
CA GLY A 208 -1.50 -16.71 5.72
C GLY A 208 -0.29 -16.43 6.58
N SER A 209 0.68 -15.69 6.05
CA SER A 209 1.85 -15.27 6.81
C SER A 209 1.50 -14.18 7.82
N SER A 210 2.05 -14.28 9.04
CA SER A 210 1.94 -13.27 10.09
C SER A 210 2.52 -11.91 9.67
N ILE A 211 3.46 -11.91 8.73
CA ILE A 211 4.06 -10.72 8.15
C ILE A 211 2.99 -9.77 7.58
N PHE A 212 1.92 -10.33 6.95
CA PHE A 212 0.85 -9.52 6.34
C PHE A 212 -0.37 -9.32 7.24
N SER A 213 -0.55 -10.16 8.28
CA SER A 213 -1.72 -10.10 9.15
C SER A 213 -1.45 -9.40 10.49
N ILE A 214 -0.19 -9.46 10.96
CA ILE A 214 0.24 -8.92 12.25
C ILE A 214 1.36 -7.88 12.08
N TYR A 215 1.94 -7.78 10.86
CA TYR A 215 3.09 -6.92 10.52
C TYR A 215 4.31 -7.21 11.40
N ARG A 216 4.61 -8.51 11.57
CA ARG A 216 5.69 -8.99 12.40
C ARG A 216 6.11 -10.40 11.97
N TYR A 217 7.37 -10.76 12.18
CA TYR A 217 7.86 -12.14 12.06
C TYR A 217 7.42 -12.97 13.28
N LYS A 218 6.12 -13.23 13.39
CA LYS A 218 5.57 -14.12 14.41
C LYS A 218 5.60 -15.54 13.91
N LEU A 219 6.29 -16.43 14.64
CA LEU A 219 6.33 -17.85 14.31
C LEU A 219 4.98 -18.53 14.64
N ALA A 220 4.58 -19.48 13.80
CA ALA A 220 3.41 -20.29 14.05
C ALA A 220 3.68 -21.26 15.22
N SER A 221 2.70 -21.45 16.12
CA SER A 221 2.76 -22.49 17.14
C SER A 221 2.76 -23.90 16.54
N ASP A 222 1.95 -24.09 15.48
CA ASP A 222 1.91 -25.32 14.69
C ASP A 222 2.52 -25.05 13.33
N ILE A 223 3.72 -25.56 13.10
CA ILE A 223 4.44 -25.38 11.83
C ILE A 223 3.83 -26.31 10.78
N VAL A 224 3.36 -25.73 9.69
CA VAL A 224 2.84 -26.45 8.53
C VAL A 224 3.85 -26.39 7.40
N GLU A 225 4.38 -27.53 7.02
CA GLU A 225 5.22 -27.68 5.83
C GLU A 225 4.32 -27.95 4.62
N LEU A 226 4.15 -26.95 3.76
CA LEU A 226 3.47 -27.13 2.48
C LEU A 226 4.40 -27.80 1.49
N PRO A 227 3.88 -28.59 0.52
CA PRO A 227 4.67 -29.15 -0.56
C PRO A 227 5.40 -28.04 -1.33
N ILE A 228 6.74 -28.12 -1.40
CA ILE A 228 7.58 -27.00 -1.83
C ILE A 228 7.41 -26.75 -3.33
N TRP A 229 7.55 -27.82 -4.15
CA TRP A 229 7.43 -27.69 -5.60
C TRP A 229 6.02 -27.25 -6.02
N GLU A 230 4.99 -27.89 -5.50
CA GLU A 230 3.59 -27.59 -5.83
C GLU A 230 3.21 -26.17 -5.42
N THR A 231 3.78 -25.65 -4.33
CA THR A 231 3.59 -24.26 -3.92
C THR A 231 4.25 -23.32 -4.94
N PHE A 232 5.45 -23.60 -5.40
CA PHE A 232 6.15 -22.83 -6.44
C PHE A 232 5.41 -22.89 -7.78
N GLU A 233 5.00 -24.08 -8.23
CA GLU A 233 4.22 -24.27 -9.45
C GLU A 233 2.90 -23.50 -9.43
N GLY A 234 2.18 -23.53 -8.30
CA GLY A 234 0.95 -22.76 -8.14
C GLY A 234 1.19 -21.24 -8.23
N ARG A 235 2.33 -20.75 -7.71
CA ARG A 235 2.70 -19.33 -7.85
C ARG A 235 3.12 -18.99 -9.27
N PHE A 236 3.82 -19.90 -9.94
CA PHE A 236 4.14 -19.76 -11.35
C PHE A 236 2.89 -19.68 -12.23
N ALA A 237 1.88 -20.51 -11.97
CA ALA A 237 0.60 -20.42 -12.67
C ALA A 237 -0.08 -19.03 -12.51
N ASN A 238 0.04 -18.40 -11.34
CA ASN A 238 -0.45 -17.03 -11.14
C ASN A 238 0.36 -16.01 -11.96
N VAL A 239 1.67 -16.17 -12.07
CA VAL A 239 2.52 -15.30 -12.92
C VAL A 239 2.11 -15.44 -14.39
N ILE A 240 1.87 -16.66 -14.87
CA ILE A 240 1.38 -16.91 -16.24
C ILE A 240 0.03 -16.22 -16.47
N ALA A 241 -0.92 -16.36 -15.54
CA ALA A 241 -2.23 -15.74 -15.67
C ALA A 241 -2.15 -14.20 -15.73
N ALA A 242 -1.30 -13.62 -14.88
CA ALA A 242 -1.04 -12.18 -14.86
C ALA A 242 -0.38 -11.68 -16.15
N LYS A 243 0.62 -12.41 -16.65
CA LYS A 243 1.29 -12.05 -17.91
C LYS A 243 0.36 -12.14 -19.10
N ASN A 244 -0.47 -13.17 -19.18
CA ASN A 244 -1.50 -13.26 -20.22
C ASN A 244 -2.48 -12.08 -20.17
N GLU A 245 -2.84 -11.58 -18.98
CA GLU A 245 -3.70 -10.41 -18.84
C GLU A 245 -3.00 -9.13 -19.36
N ILE A 246 -1.78 -8.86 -18.90
CA ILE A 246 -1.00 -7.69 -19.32
C ILE A 246 -0.74 -7.70 -20.84
N LEU A 247 -0.38 -8.85 -21.41
CA LEU A 247 -0.13 -8.99 -22.84
C LEU A 247 -1.41 -8.76 -23.66
N ARG A 248 -2.57 -9.26 -23.22
CA ARG A 248 -3.85 -8.98 -23.87
C ARG A 248 -4.17 -7.48 -23.88
N ILE A 249 -3.95 -6.78 -22.76
CA ILE A 249 -4.18 -5.33 -22.67
C ILE A 249 -3.24 -4.60 -23.64
N ARG A 250 -1.96 -4.99 -23.68
CA ARG A 250 -0.97 -4.45 -24.62
C ARG A 250 -1.41 -4.64 -26.08
N ASP A 251 -1.74 -5.87 -26.44
CA ASP A 251 -2.07 -6.22 -27.82
C ASP A 251 -3.36 -5.54 -28.27
N TYR A 252 -4.38 -5.48 -27.42
CA TYR A 252 -5.61 -4.74 -27.70
C TYR A 252 -5.33 -3.25 -27.95
N SER A 253 -4.52 -2.62 -27.11
CA SER A 253 -4.17 -1.19 -27.27
C SER A 253 -3.38 -0.93 -28.55
N ASN A 254 -2.50 -1.86 -28.95
CA ASN A 254 -1.71 -1.76 -30.16
C ASN A 254 -2.56 -1.89 -31.46
N VAL A 255 -3.58 -2.76 -31.45
CA VAL A 255 -4.43 -3.04 -32.61
C VAL A 255 -5.52 -1.99 -32.79
N THR A 256 -6.13 -1.53 -31.72
CA THR A 256 -7.30 -0.64 -31.79
C THR A 256 -6.95 0.83 -31.98
N GLY A 257 -5.67 1.20 -31.91
CA GLY A 257 -5.28 2.60 -31.92
C GLY A 257 -5.93 3.41 -30.79
N ALA A 258 -6.27 2.72 -29.69
CA ALA A 258 -6.93 3.34 -28.55
C ALA A 258 -6.18 4.60 -28.11
N PRO A 259 -6.87 5.61 -27.55
CA PRO A 259 -6.26 6.87 -27.11
C PRO A 259 -5.12 6.68 -26.09
N GLN A 260 -4.97 5.46 -25.59
CA GLN A 260 -3.96 5.05 -24.61
C GLN A 260 -2.56 4.80 -25.24
N GLY A 261 -2.45 4.73 -26.59
CA GLY A 261 -1.17 4.49 -27.28
C GLY A 261 -0.63 3.07 -27.09
N HIS A 262 0.55 2.83 -27.64
CA HIS A 262 1.24 1.54 -27.49
C HIS A 262 1.76 1.36 -26.06
N ILE A 263 1.34 0.30 -25.39
CA ILE A 263 1.85 -0.05 -24.05
C ILE A 263 3.22 -0.70 -24.19
N ASN A 264 4.24 0.01 -23.68
CA ASN A 264 5.63 -0.45 -23.66
C ASN A 264 6.27 -0.04 -22.34
N SER A 265 6.50 -1.01 -21.45
CA SER A 265 7.05 -0.77 -20.12
C SER A 265 8.42 -0.07 -20.14
N HIS A 266 9.29 -0.39 -21.12
CA HIS A 266 10.61 0.23 -21.21
C HIS A 266 10.59 1.72 -21.56
N ARG A 267 9.51 2.19 -22.21
CA ARG A 267 9.34 3.61 -22.60
C ARG A 267 8.43 4.37 -21.64
N GLN A 268 7.59 3.67 -20.91
CA GLN A 268 6.53 4.27 -20.10
C GLN A 268 6.79 4.18 -18.59
N LEU A 269 7.69 3.29 -18.12
CA LEU A 269 7.95 3.07 -16.71
C LEU A 269 9.39 3.42 -16.36
N THR A 270 9.55 4.32 -15.40
CA THR A 270 10.81 4.62 -14.72
C THR A 270 10.72 4.12 -13.29
N ILE A 271 11.72 3.35 -12.86
CA ILE A 271 11.82 2.85 -11.48
C ILE A 271 12.98 3.57 -10.80
N LEU A 272 12.70 4.19 -9.67
CA LEU A 272 13.67 4.84 -8.80
C LEU A 272 13.73 4.11 -7.45
N SER A 273 14.85 4.26 -6.75
CA SER A 273 15.07 3.71 -5.41
C SER A 273 15.74 4.78 -4.55
N GLN A 274 15.04 5.89 -4.37
CA GLN A 274 15.54 7.09 -3.71
C GLN A 274 14.69 7.43 -2.48
N ASP A 275 15.26 8.25 -1.59
CA ASP A 275 14.46 8.96 -0.60
C ASP A 275 13.41 9.82 -1.30
N ALA A 276 12.16 9.72 -0.91
CA ALA A 276 11.07 10.52 -1.48
C ALA A 276 11.27 12.04 -1.24
N ALA A 277 12.08 12.41 -0.25
CA ALA A 277 12.48 13.79 0.02
C ALA A 277 13.58 14.32 -0.90
N ASP A 278 14.22 13.49 -1.75
CA ASP A 278 15.35 13.85 -2.60
C ASP A 278 15.08 13.68 -4.11
N LEU A 279 13.86 13.40 -4.52
CA LEU A 279 13.50 13.10 -5.91
C LEU A 279 13.75 14.25 -6.88
N MET A 280 13.81 15.48 -6.40
CA MET A 280 14.10 16.64 -7.23
C MET A 280 15.47 16.55 -7.92
N ASN A 281 16.45 15.92 -7.26
CA ASN A 281 17.80 15.75 -7.80
C ASN A 281 17.82 14.86 -9.06
N GLU A 282 16.89 13.92 -9.15
CA GLU A 282 16.75 12.98 -10.28
C GLU A 282 15.79 13.50 -11.36
N LEU A 283 14.70 14.14 -10.97
CA LEU A 283 13.60 14.45 -11.88
C LEU A 283 13.58 15.91 -12.35
N GLY A 284 14.17 16.83 -11.56
CA GLY A 284 14.10 18.27 -11.80
C GLY A 284 12.72 18.88 -11.51
N GLN A 285 12.71 20.18 -11.27
CA GLN A 285 11.52 20.94 -10.92
C GLN A 285 10.46 20.92 -12.04
N ALA A 286 9.19 20.89 -11.66
CA ALA A 286 8.06 20.96 -12.60
C ALA A 286 8.13 19.92 -13.74
N SER A 287 8.48 18.69 -13.41
CA SER A 287 8.66 17.58 -14.37
C SER A 287 7.45 16.64 -14.45
N VAL A 288 6.53 16.68 -13.47
CA VAL A 288 5.44 15.74 -13.27
C VAL A 288 4.07 16.38 -13.54
N ASP A 289 3.16 15.65 -14.17
CA ASP A 289 1.81 16.14 -14.50
C ASP A 289 0.73 15.73 -13.48
N TYR A 290 0.90 14.61 -12.79
CA TYR A 290 0.01 14.15 -11.73
C TYR A 290 0.77 13.32 -10.70
N ILE A 291 0.40 13.46 -9.43
CA ILE A 291 0.93 12.64 -8.35
C ILE A 291 -0.24 11.99 -7.61
N PHE A 292 -0.18 10.67 -7.48
CA PHE A 292 -1.06 9.90 -6.60
C PHE A 292 -0.17 9.11 -5.65
N THR A 293 -0.29 9.34 -4.34
CA THR A 293 0.65 8.77 -3.38
C THR A 293 -0.02 8.37 -2.07
N ASP A 294 0.54 7.37 -1.44
CA ASP A 294 0.12 6.75 -0.18
C ASP A 294 1.33 6.60 0.74
N PRO A 295 1.75 7.70 1.41
CA PRO A 295 2.91 7.65 2.30
C PRO A 295 2.65 6.74 3.50
N PRO A 296 3.69 6.19 4.15
CA PRO A 296 3.55 5.39 5.37
C PRO A 296 2.80 6.14 6.49
N TYR A 297 1.98 5.42 7.29
CA TYR A 297 1.16 6.01 8.36
C TYR A 297 1.84 5.88 9.72
N GLY A 298 2.87 6.66 9.97
CA GLY A 298 3.60 6.62 11.23
C GLY A 298 4.27 5.27 11.50
N GLY A 299 3.98 4.64 12.64
CA GLY A 299 4.62 3.41 13.11
C GLY A 299 3.86 2.11 12.79
N HIS A 300 2.86 2.14 11.91
CA HIS A 300 2.00 0.98 11.69
C HIS A 300 2.69 -0.21 11.02
N ILE A 301 3.57 0.04 10.05
CA ILE A 301 4.25 -1.01 9.26
C ILE A 301 5.70 -0.60 9.02
N ALA A 302 6.63 -1.39 9.55
CA ALA A 302 8.06 -1.27 9.27
C ALA A 302 8.37 -2.01 7.95
N TYR A 303 8.20 -1.34 6.82
CA TYR A 303 8.26 -1.96 5.49
C TYR A 303 9.60 -2.59 5.18
N LEU A 304 10.71 -1.91 5.51
CA LEU A 304 12.05 -2.43 5.26
C LEU A 304 12.34 -3.64 6.15
N ASP A 305 12.01 -3.57 7.44
CA ASP A 305 12.20 -4.68 8.39
C ASP A 305 11.43 -5.93 7.92
N LEU A 306 10.18 -5.76 7.52
CA LEU A 306 9.32 -6.87 7.08
C LEU A 306 9.71 -7.41 5.70
N SER A 307 10.39 -6.62 4.89
CA SER A 307 10.86 -7.02 3.56
C SER A 307 12.21 -7.74 3.59
N ILE A 308 12.88 -7.84 4.75
CA ILE A 308 14.14 -8.58 4.90
C ILE A 308 14.01 -10.00 4.35
N LEU A 309 12.88 -10.67 4.59
CA LEU A 309 12.60 -12.01 4.07
C LEU A 309 12.88 -12.14 2.57
N TRP A 310 12.48 -11.15 1.78
CA TRP A 310 12.63 -11.18 0.32
C TRP A 310 13.90 -10.48 -0.14
N ASN A 311 14.19 -9.30 0.41
CA ASN A 311 15.40 -8.54 0.05
C ASN A 311 16.65 -9.40 0.24
N HIS A 312 16.74 -10.08 1.37
CA HIS A 312 17.91 -10.88 1.71
C HIS A 312 18.05 -12.13 0.81
N TRP A 313 16.95 -12.87 0.58
CA TRP A 313 16.95 -14.00 -0.37
C TRP A 313 17.30 -13.60 -1.81
N LEU A 314 16.81 -12.44 -2.25
CA LEU A 314 17.04 -11.94 -3.61
C LEU A 314 18.38 -11.23 -3.78
N GLY A 315 19.15 -11.05 -2.70
CA GLY A 315 20.44 -10.36 -2.71
C GLY A 315 20.29 -8.85 -2.92
N PHE A 316 19.15 -8.26 -2.53
CA PHE A 316 18.92 -6.83 -2.65
C PHE A 316 19.50 -6.09 -1.44
N SER A 317 20.28 -5.06 -1.73
CA SER A 317 20.79 -4.13 -0.72
C SER A 317 19.86 -2.92 -0.61
N VAL A 318 19.40 -2.64 0.61
CA VAL A 318 18.68 -1.41 0.91
C VAL A 318 19.70 -0.30 1.10
N LYS A 319 19.71 0.66 0.17
CA LYS A 319 20.49 1.89 0.30
C LYS A 319 19.67 2.91 1.09
N ASN A 320 20.34 3.71 1.93
CA ASN A 320 19.69 4.79 2.68
C ASN A 320 18.52 4.31 3.56
N SER A 321 18.68 3.20 4.29
CA SER A 321 17.66 2.72 5.23
C SER A 321 17.31 3.74 6.32
N ASP A 322 18.19 4.69 6.59
CA ASP A 322 18.00 5.86 7.46
C ASP A 322 16.99 6.88 6.92
N ALA A 323 16.64 6.79 5.64
CA ALA A 323 15.62 7.62 5.01
C ALA A 323 14.18 7.08 5.11
N GLU A 324 13.96 5.92 5.75
CA GLU A 324 12.62 5.36 5.90
C GLU A 324 11.71 6.30 6.69
N ALA A 325 10.56 6.65 6.10
CA ALA A 325 9.56 7.50 6.74
C ALA A 325 8.68 6.66 7.68
N ILE A 326 9.17 6.39 8.88
CA ILE A 326 8.49 5.56 9.88
C ILE A 326 8.76 6.07 11.29
N VAL A 327 7.85 5.75 12.23
CA VAL A 327 8.10 5.83 13.68
C VAL A 327 8.46 4.45 14.20
N GLY A 328 9.58 4.32 14.90
CA GLY A 328 10.06 3.04 15.44
C GLY A 328 10.91 2.26 14.44
N GLY A 329 10.53 1.01 14.14
CA GLY A 329 11.35 0.08 13.36
C GLY A 329 12.63 -0.35 14.09
N GLU A 330 13.48 -1.13 13.41
CA GLU A 330 14.76 -1.59 13.99
C GLU A 330 15.69 -0.42 14.30
N LEU A 331 15.69 0.64 13.48
CA LEU A 331 16.50 1.85 13.68
C LEU A 331 15.91 2.81 14.71
N ARG A 332 14.73 2.53 15.28
CA ARG A 332 14.08 3.31 16.35
C ARG A 332 13.87 4.78 16.02
N PHE A 333 13.39 5.05 14.82
CA PHE A 333 13.10 6.42 14.40
C PHE A 333 12.10 7.12 15.32
N SER A 334 12.38 8.39 15.62
CA SER A 334 11.48 9.23 16.40
C SER A 334 10.28 9.70 15.58
N GLU A 335 9.27 10.21 16.28
CA GLU A 335 8.13 10.87 15.64
C GLU A 335 8.55 12.13 14.86
N ASP A 336 9.52 12.88 15.38
CA ASP A 336 10.07 14.06 14.69
C ASP A 336 10.78 13.68 13.39
N HIS A 337 11.53 12.57 13.37
CA HIS A 337 12.11 12.05 12.12
C HIS A 337 11.02 11.74 11.09
N TYR A 338 9.98 11.03 11.50
CA TYR A 338 8.87 10.70 10.61
C TYR A 338 8.18 11.96 10.07
N LYS A 339 7.86 12.93 10.94
CA LYS A 339 7.22 14.19 10.55
C LYS A 339 8.09 14.99 9.58
N ALA A 340 9.40 15.03 9.81
CA ALA A 340 10.34 15.69 8.91
C ALA A 340 10.35 15.01 7.53
N LYS A 341 10.51 13.67 7.47
CA LYS A 341 10.49 12.91 6.23
C LYS A 341 9.16 13.05 5.47
N LEU A 342 8.03 13.00 6.16
CA LEU A 342 6.71 13.20 5.57
C LEU A 342 6.59 14.62 4.99
N ARG A 343 6.98 15.65 5.74
CA ARG A 343 6.95 17.05 5.30
C ARG A 343 7.79 17.25 4.05
N ASP A 344 9.05 16.83 4.10
CA ASP A 344 9.99 17.03 3.00
C ASP A 344 9.56 16.27 1.75
N SER A 345 9.07 15.05 1.87
CA SER A 345 8.52 14.27 0.74
C SER A 345 7.29 14.95 0.11
N ILE A 346 6.37 15.49 0.92
CA ILE A 346 5.18 16.19 0.40
C ILE A 346 5.57 17.52 -0.26
N ARG A 347 6.53 18.27 0.29
CA ARG A 347 7.08 19.47 -0.36
C ARG A 347 7.68 19.14 -1.72
N GLN A 348 8.52 18.10 -1.79
CA GLN A 348 9.08 17.60 -3.06
C GLN A 348 7.97 17.26 -4.08
N CYS A 349 6.88 16.63 -3.65
CA CYS A 349 5.75 16.38 -4.54
C CYS A 349 5.21 17.67 -5.18
N VAL A 350 5.02 18.73 -4.39
CA VAL A 350 4.50 20.00 -4.92
C VAL A 350 5.52 20.67 -5.84
N GLU A 351 6.82 20.64 -5.51
CA GLU A 351 7.90 21.22 -6.32
C GLU A 351 8.04 20.51 -7.67
N LEU A 352 7.98 19.16 -7.69
CA LEU A 352 8.04 18.34 -8.90
C LEU A 352 6.81 18.52 -9.80
N LEU A 353 5.66 18.84 -9.22
CA LEU A 353 4.41 19.03 -9.94
C LEU A 353 4.50 20.30 -10.80
N ARG A 354 4.08 20.21 -12.08
CA ARG A 354 3.94 21.37 -12.97
C ARG A 354 2.83 22.31 -12.45
N PRO A 355 2.89 23.61 -12.74
CA PRO A 355 1.75 24.49 -12.53
C PRO A 355 0.47 23.95 -13.20
N GLU A 356 -0.67 24.28 -12.64
CA GLU A 356 -2.00 23.84 -13.11
C GLU A 356 -2.18 22.33 -13.14
N ARG A 357 -1.59 21.63 -12.14
CA ARG A 357 -1.66 20.17 -12.00
C ARG A 357 -2.11 19.77 -10.60
N TRP A 358 -2.30 18.48 -10.42
CA TRP A 358 -2.97 17.92 -9.26
C TRP A 358 -2.09 16.92 -8.52
N LEU A 359 -2.24 16.91 -7.19
CA LEU A 359 -1.65 15.96 -6.26
C LEU A 359 -2.77 15.34 -5.45
N THR A 360 -2.81 14.01 -5.34
CA THR A 360 -3.69 13.30 -4.40
C THR A 360 -2.84 12.52 -3.41
N VAL A 361 -3.05 12.78 -2.13
CA VAL A 361 -2.41 12.08 -1.00
C VAL A 361 -3.47 11.26 -0.28
N VAL A 362 -3.23 9.97 -0.13
CA VAL A 362 -4.06 9.08 0.70
C VAL A 362 -3.43 9.01 2.07
N PHE A 363 -4.21 9.20 3.12
CA PHE A 363 -3.67 9.17 4.47
C PHE A 363 -4.71 8.75 5.51
N GLN A 364 -4.26 8.07 6.57
CA GLN A 364 -5.10 7.67 7.70
C GLN A 364 -4.28 7.66 9.00
N HIS A 365 -4.68 8.46 9.96
CA HIS A 365 -4.14 8.39 11.32
C HIS A 365 -5.07 9.09 12.31
N TRP A 366 -5.10 8.66 13.59
CA TRP A 366 -5.83 9.39 14.64
C TRP A 366 -5.14 10.67 15.07
N ASP A 367 -3.81 10.70 15.02
CA ASP A 367 -3.05 11.90 15.36
C ASP A 367 -3.16 12.92 14.22
N VAL A 368 -3.94 13.96 14.48
CA VAL A 368 -4.20 15.05 13.53
C VAL A 368 -2.94 15.87 13.21
N SER A 369 -1.88 15.77 14.01
CA SER A 369 -0.62 16.47 13.74
C SER A 369 0.05 16.00 12.45
N TYR A 370 -0.15 14.75 12.06
CA TYR A 370 0.35 14.23 10.79
C TYR A 370 -0.40 14.81 9.59
N PHE A 371 -1.73 15.00 9.72
CA PHE A 371 -2.50 15.71 8.69
C PHE A 371 -2.06 17.17 8.59
N GLN A 372 -1.76 17.81 9.72
CA GLN A 372 -1.23 19.17 9.73
C GLN A 372 0.09 19.25 8.94
N VAL A 373 1.01 18.30 9.14
CA VAL A 373 2.28 18.24 8.38
C VAL A 373 2.02 18.19 6.88
N ILE A 374 1.09 17.34 6.42
CA ILE A 374 0.77 17.21 4.99
C ILE A 374 0.15 18.49 4.45
N LEU A 375 -0.87 19.00 5.13
CA LEU A 375 -1.64 20.17 4.70
C LEU A 375 -0.78 21.44 4.67
N ASP A 376 0.07 21.63 5.70
CA ASP A 376 0.97 22.77 5.79
C ASP A 376 2.09 22.69 4.75
N ALA A 377 2.68 21.51 4.53
CA ALA A 377 3.72 21.31 3.53
C ALA A 377 3.23 21.68 2.11
N VAL A 378 1.99 21.29 1.77
CA VAL A 378 1.40 21.66 0.48
C VAL A 378 1.10 23.17 0.41
N ALA A 379 0.55 23.75 1.48
CA ALA A 379 0.19 25.16 1.51
C ALA A 379 1.43 26.07 1.47
N GLU A 380 2.52 25.69 2.15
CA GLU A 380 3.81 26.39 2.12
C GLU A 380 4.37 26.48 0.70
N GLU A 381 4.18 25.46 -0.14
CA GLU A 381 4.58 25.47 -1.55
C GLU A 381 3.51 26.06 -2.49
N GLY A 382 2.45 26.65 -1.94
CA GLY A 382 1.41 27.33 -2.70
C GLY A 382 0.36 26.42 -3.32
N GLY A 383 0.32 25.15 -2.92
CA GLY A 383 -0.76 24.25 -3.29
C GLY A 383 -2.05 24.53 -2.53
N VAL A 384 -3.18 24.23 -3.15
CA VAL A 384 -4.52 24.53 -2.61
C VAL A 384 -5.31 23.24 -2.45
N LEU A 385 -5.82 22.96 -1.25
CA LEU A 385 -6.74 21.84 -1.01
C LEU A 385 -8.05 22.08 -1.77
N LYS A 386 -8.49 21.12 -2.58
CA LYS A 386 -9.71 21.18 -3.40
C LYS A 386 -10.74 20.14 -3.02
N ALA A 387 -10.31 19.00 -2.49
CA ALA A 387 -11.21 17.96 -1.99
C ALA A 387 -10.56 17.16 -0.86
N ALA A 388 -11.36 16.76 0.11
CA ALA A 388 -11.01 15.82 1.15
C ALA A 388 -12.13 14.78 1.24
N ILE A 389 -11.88 13.57 0.75
CA ILE A 389 -12.88 12.52 0.63
C ILE A 389 -12.56 11.38 1.58
N THR A 390 -13.55 10.91 2.31
CA THR A 390 -13.43 9.66 3.06
C THR A 390 -13.64 8.50 2.09
N HIS A 391 -12.62 7.66 1.95
CA HIS A 391 -12.73 6.39 1.24
C HIS A 391 -13.11 5.30 2.24
N ASP A 392 -14.35 4.84 2.12
CA ASP A 392 -14.87 3.79 2.98
C ASP A 392 -14.37 2.41 2.53
N LYS A 393 -13.73 1.69 3.45
CA LYS A 393 -13.38 0.29 3.25
C LYS A 393 -14.52 -0.58 3.77
N ASP A 394 -15.21 -1.27 2.87
CA ASP A 394 -16.33 -2.17 3.21
C ASP A 394 -15.92 -3.33 4.13
N VAL A 395 -14.63 -3.63 4.25
CA VAL A 395 -14.15 -4.76 5.03
C VAL A 395 -13.04 -4.36 5.99
N ILE A 396 -13.33 -4.50 7.28
CA ILE A 396 -12.32 -4.41 8.34
C ILE A 396 -11.56 -5.74 8.40
N TRP A 397 -10.40 -5.81 7.77
CA TRP A 397 -9.60 -7.04 7.64
C TRP A 397 -8.84 -7.44 8.91
N SER A 398 -8.61 -6.52 9.85
CA SER A 398 -7.80 -6.80 11.03
C SER A 398 -8.65 -7.28 12.21
N MET A 399 -8.22 -8.34 12.89
CA MET A 399 -8.88 -8.85 14.11
C MET A 399 -8.92 -7.81 15.24
N HIS A 400 -7.90 -6.93 15.34
CA HIS A 400 -7.89 -5.81 16.28
C HIS A 400 -8.97 -4.78 15.97
N LYS A 401 -9.18 -4.51 14.68
CA LYS A 401 -10.24 -3.61 14.21
C LYS A 401 -11.64 -4.16 14.52
N LYS A 402 -11.84 -5.47 14.41
CA LYS A 402 -13.13 -6.11 14.72
C LYS A 402 -13.49 -6.06 16.21
N LYS A 403 -12.49 -6.12 17.11
CA LYS A 403 -12.74 -6.11 18.56
C LYS A 403 -12.97 -4.70 19.14
N ASN A 404 -12.44 -3.67 18.50
CA ASN A 404 -12.50 -2.28 18.95
C ASN A 404 -12.92 -1.34 17.80
N ALA A 405 -13.95 -1.71 17.04
CA ALA A 405 -14.37 -1.01 15.82
C ALA A 405 -14.68 0.48 16.07
N GLU A 406 -15.23 0.81 17.24
CA GLU A 406 -15.51 2.19 17.66
C GLU A 406 -14.23 3.05 17.77
N ASN A 407 -13.11 2.44 18.14
CA ASN A 407 -11.85 3.12 18.42
C ASN A 407 -10.85 3.05 17.24
N VAL A 408 -11.27 2.57 16.08
CA VAL A 408 -10.40 2.38 14.93
C VAL A 408 -10.98 3.07 13.71
N LEU A 409 -10.18 3.89 13.02
CA LEU A 409 -10.54 4.43 11.71
C LEU A 409 -10.56 3.28 10.69
N GLY A 410 -11.73 3.01 10.10
CA GLY A 410 -11.92 1.99 9.06
C GLY A 410 -11.63 2.51 7.65
N GLY A 411 -11.87 3.79 7.41
CA GLY A 411 -11.67 4.49 6.14
C GLY A 411 -10.41 5.35 6.12
N GLU A 412 -10.05 5.81 4.94
CA GLU A 412 -8.89 6.67 4.69
C GLU A 412 -9.34 8.01 4.12
N MET A 413 -8.53 9.04 4.25
CA MET A 413 -8.79 10.34 3.64
C MET A 413 -7.98 10.48 2.34
N LEU A 414 -8.66 10.81 1.24
CA LEU A 414 -8.03 11.21 -0.01
C LEU A 414 -8.05 12.74 -0.07
N LEU A 415 -6.87 13.32 0.14
CA LEU A 415 -6.63 14.75 0.06
C LEU A 415 -6.19 15.11 -1.34
N THR A 416 -6.98 15.91 -2.06
CA THR A 416 -6.66 16.32 -3.44
C THR A 416 -6.37 17.81 -3.48
N PHE A 417 -5.18 18.13 -3.97
CA PHE A 417 -4.63 19.46 -4.05
C PHE A 417 -4.40 19.88 -5.50
N TYR A 418 -4.50 21.17 -5.74
CA TYR A 418 -4.20 21.82 -7.01
C TYR A 418 -3.02 22.78 -6.86
N LYS A 419 -2.06 22.76 -7.77
CA LYS A 419 -0.95 23.71 -7.83
C LYS A 419 -1.32 24.80 -8.83
N PRO A 420 -1.65 26.02 -8.40
CA PRO A 420 -1.98 27.11 -9.29
C PRO A 420 -0.75 27.62 -10.05
N LYS A 421 -0.97 28.37 -11.15
CA LYS A 421 0.10 28.95 -11.97
C LYS A 421 0.94 29.97 -11.17
N GLU A 422 0.25 30.81 -10.41
CA GLU A 422 0.89 31.74 -9.48
C GLU A 422 0.78 31.17 -8.07
N ARG A 423 1.84 31.30 -7.29
CA ARG A 423 1.86 30.80 -5.90
C ARG A 423 0.72 31.45 -5.11
N ALA A 424 -0.30 30.67 -4.80
CA ALA A 424 -1.39 31.17 -4.00
C ALA A 424 -0.85 31.56 -2.62
N ARG A 425 -1.10 32.81 -2.20
CA ARG A 425 -1.02 33.14 -0.78
C ARG A 425 -2.26 32.50 -0.15
N VAL A 426 -2.08 31.37 0.51
CA VAL A 426 -3.13 30.79 1.35
C VAL A 426 -3.31 31.71 2.54
N MET A 427 -4.13 32.75 2.35
CA MET A 427 -4.61 33.58 3.46
C MET A 427 -5.61 32.73 4.22
N ARG A 428 -5.14 32.02 5.22
CA ARG A 428 -6.05 31.43 6.21
C ARG A 428 -6.60 32.58 7.04
N GLU A 429 -7.90 32.84 6.95
CA GLU A 429 -8.54 33.77 7.86
C GLU A 429 -8.27 33.31 9.29
N SER A 430 -7.73 34.20 10.13
CA SER A 430 -7.56 33.93 11.55
C SER A 430 -8.95 33.87 12.21
N LYS A 431 -9.62 32.74 12.06
CA LYS A 431 -10.84 32.46 12.83
C LYS A 431 -10.43 32.08 14.25
N LYS A 432 -11.28 32.41 15.22
CA LYS A 432 -11.08 32.01 16.61
C LYS A 432 -10.80 30.50 16.69
N PRO A 433 -9.76 30.06 17.43
CA PRO A 433 -9.51 28.65 17.61
C PRO A 433 -10.76 27.92 18.07
N SER A 434 -11.13 26.84 17.37
CA SER A 434 -12.32 26.06 17.68
C SER A 434 -11.97 24.85 18.55
N SER A 435 -12.81 24.61 19.56
CA SER A 435 -12.77 23.39 20.36
C SER A 435 -13.41 22.22 19.61
N LEU A 436 -13.18 20.98 20.09
CA LEU A 436 -13.86 19.80 19.56
C LEU A 436 -15.39 19.93 19.63
N ASP A 437 -15.90 20.49 20.74
CA ASP A 437 -17.34 20.64 20.94
C ASP A 437 -17.95 21.64 19.96
N GLU A 438 -17.31 22.80 19.71
CA GLU A 438 -17.75 23.79 18.70
C GLU A 438 -17.77 23.21 17.29
N LEU A 439 -16.75 22.42 16.91
CA LEU A 439 -16.71 21.77 15.60
C LEU A 439 -17.78 20.66 15.47
N LEU A 440 -18.03 19.90 16.53
CA LEU A 440 -19.09 18.91 16.55
C LEU A 440 -20.46 19.56 16.38
N ASP A 441 -20.74 20.66 17.11
CA ASP A 441 -22.02 21.38 17.03
C ASP A 441 -22.25 21.95 15.62
N GLU A 442 -21.19 22.31 14.90
CA GLU A 442 -21.28 22.80 13.52
C GLU A 442 -21.50 21.68 12.51
N TYR A 443 -20.77 20.57 12.63
CA TYR A 443 -20.77 19.53 11.58
C TYR A 443 -21.82 18.43 11.78
N LEU A 444 -22.23 18.12 13.00
CA LEU A 444 -23.23 17.08 13.28
C LEU A 444 -24.60 17.32 12.62
N PRO A 445 -25.12 18.57 12.56
CA PRO A 445 -26.41 18.82 11.90
C PRO A 445 -26.43 18.49 10.41
N GLY A 446 -25.27 18.51 9.76
CA GLY A 446 -25.11 18.17 8.34
C GLY A 446 -24.85 16.68 8.07
N LEU A 447 -24.86 15.82 9.09
CA LEU A 447 -24.68 14.38 8.94
C LEU A 447 -26.02 13.66 8.96
N PRO A 448 -26.14 12.52 8.24
CA PRO A 448 -27.38 11.72 8.24
C PRO A 448 -27.72 11.21 9.63
N THR A 449 -28.94 11.47 10.11
CA THR A 449 -29.44 10.92 11.37
C THR A 449 -29.65 9.41 11.33
N THR A 450 -29.83 8.86 10.11
CA THR A 450 -29.90 7.41 9.85
C THR A 450 -28.59 6.68 10.09
N GLY A 451 -27.48 7.40 10.11
CA GLY A 451 -26.17 6.91 10.51
C GLY A 451 -25.02 7.47 9.68
N PHE A 452 -23.85 7.60 10.33
CA PHE A 452 -22.59 7.97 9.70
C PHE A 452 -21.42 7.20 10.34
N ARG A 453 -20.33 7.05 9.61
CA ARG A 453 -19.11 6.43 10.13
C ARG A 453 -18.22 7.44 10.85
N THR A 454 -17.45 6.98 11.83
CA THR A 454 -16.52 7.81 12.61
C THR A 454 -15.57 8.59 11.69
N GLU A 455 -15.07 7.94 10.64
CA GLU A 455 -14.13 8.51 9.68
C GLU A 455 -14.69 9.73 8.94
N SER A 456 -15.95 9.66 8.55
CA SER A 456 -16.61 10.78 7.85
C SER A 456 -16.69 12.04 8.70
N LEU A 457 -16.94 11.87 9.99
CA LEU A 457 -16.93 12.97 10.96
C LEU A 457 -15.49 13.43 11.24
N PHE A 458 -14.58 12.51 11.53
CA PHE A 458 -13.17 12.80 11.82
C PHE A 458 -12.53 13.64 10.71
N ASN A 459 -12.78 13.29 9.44
CA ASN A 459 -12.27 14.03 8.31
C ASN A 459 -12.80 15.48 8.27
N LYS A 460 -14.09 15.68 8.52
CA LYS A 460 -14.68 17.03 8.60
C LYS A 460 -14.08 17.84 9.74
N LEU A 461 -13.91 17.23 10.91
CA LEU A 461 -13.28 17.88 12.08
C LEU A 461 -11.82 18.28 11.77
N THR A 462 -11.05 17.39 11.15
CA THR A 462 -9.64 17.64 10.81
C THR A 462 -9.51 18.80 9.83
N ILE A 463 -10.25 18.79 8.74
CA ILE A 463 -10.18 19.85 7.72
C ILE A 463 -10.71 21.18 8.28
N GLY A 464 -11.85 21.17 8.97
CA GLY A 464 -12.41 22.38 9.56
C GLY A 464 -11.52 23.02 10.61
N ALA A 465 -10.83 22.21 11.43
CA ALA A 465 -9.86 22.70 12.39
C ALA A 465 -8.60 23.27 11.70
N TRP A 466 -8.14 22.65 10.62
CA TRP A 466 -6.99 23.14 9.87
C TRP A 466 -7.28 24.48 9.19
N GLU A 467 -8.45 24.64 8.55
CA GLU A 467 -8.89 25.91 7.94
C GLU A 467 -8.96 27.05 8.95
N ARG A 468 -9.25 26.74 10.23
CA ARG A 468 -9.32 27.70 11.33
C ARG A 468 -8.01 27.88 12.09
N GLN A 469 -6.92 27.29 11.61
CA GLN A 469 -5.62 27.30 12.28
C GLN A 469 -5.66 26.77 13.73
N SER A 470 -6.59 25.87 14.02
CA SER A 470 -6.81 25.29 15.35
C SER A 470 -6.46 23.80 15.43
N LEU A 471 -5.95 23.20 14.34
CA LEU A 471 -5.68 21.76 14.27
C LEU A 471 -4.66 21.30 15.34
N GLN A 472 -3.62 22.10 15.58
CA GLN A 472 -2.61 21.81 16.61
C GLN A 472 -3.17 21.82 18.05
N ASN A 473 -4.31 22.49 18.27
CA ASN A 473 -4.99 22.58 19.56
C ASN A 473 -6.13 21.57 19.68
N LEU A 474 -6.42 20.83 18.61
CA LEU A 474 -7.52 19.88 18.54
C LEU A 474 -7.06 18.53 19.10
N ALA A 475 -7.23 18.33 20.41
CA ALA A 475 -6.99 17.04 21.03
C ALA A 475 -8.11 16.06 20.65
N VAL A 476 -7.94 15.38 19.51
CA VAL A 476 -8.89 14.38 18.99
C VAL A 476 -8.28 13.00 19.08
N ASP A 477 -8.98 12.13 19.80
CA ASP A 477 -8.76 10.69 19.77
C ASP A 477 -10.14 10.00 19.71
N ALA A 478 -10.11 8.70 19.40
CA ALA A 478 -11.33 7.91 19.27
C ALA A 478 -12.24 8.00 20.49
N GLN A 479 -11.65 7.93 21.68
CA GLN A 479 -12.39 7.90 22.93
C GLN A 479 -13.08 9.24 23.21
N ARG A 480 -12.39 10.36 22.97
CA ARG A 480 -12.96 11.70 23.15
C ARG A 480 -14.09 11.98 22.17
N VAL A 481 -13.93 11.58 20.90
CA VAL A 481 -14.98 11.71 19.88
C VAL A 481 -16.19 10.88 20.29
N ALA A 482 -16.00 9.60 20.66
CA ALA A 482 -17.07 8.72 21.09
C ALA A 482 -17.83 9.28 22.32
N GLN A 483 -17.12 9.76 23.34
CA GLN A 483 -17.73 10.37 24.52
C GLN A 483 -18.53 11.63 24.18
N ALA A 484 -18.00 12.48 23.30
CA ALA A 484 -18.66 13.71 22.89
C ALA A 484 -19.93 13.45 22.06
N LEU A 485 -19.92 12.39 21.23
CA LEU A 485 -21.08 11.92 20.47
C LEU A 485 -22.17 11.37 21.39
N ARG A 486 -21.80 10.52 22.37
CA ARG A 486 -22.78 9.98 23.35
C ARG A 486 -23.44 11.08 24.17
N ARG A 487 -22.68 12.10 24.60
CA ARG A 487 -23.25 13.28 25.30
C ARG A 487 -24.28 14.05 24.47
N ARG A 488 -24.23 13.89 23.13
CA ARG A 488 -25.15 14.51 22.17
C ARG A 488 -26.25 13.57 21.67
N GLY A 489 -26.45 12.44 22.35
CA GLY A 489 -27.52 11.48 22.03
C GLY A 489 -27.24 10.61 20.79
N TRP A 490 -25.96 10.39 20.46
CA TRP A 490 -25.58 9.43 19.42
C TRP A 490 -25.10 8.13 20.04
N GLU A 491 -25.52 7.01 19.46
CA GLU A 491 -25.14 5.65 19.86
C GLU A 491 -24.41 4.93 18.72
N TYR A 492 -23.41 4.11 19.06
CA TYR A 492 -22.64 3.37 18.08
C TYR A 492 -23.26 1.98 17.85
N ASP A 493 -23.69 1.74 16.61
CA ASP A 493 -24.15 0.45 16.12
C ASP A 493 -22.92 -0.41 15.75
N ILE A 494 -22.62 -1.42 16.56
CA ILE A 494 -21.45 -2.30 16.42
C ILE A 494 -21.58 -3.19 15.18
N GLU A 495 -22.81 -3.59 14.80
CA GLU A 495 -23.02 -4.48 13.66
C GLU A 495 -22.80 -3.76 12.33
N GLN A 496 -23.25 -2.50 12.25
CA GLN A 496 -23.14 -1.69 11.04
C GLN A 496 -21.94 -0.72 11.03
N HIS A 497 -21.22 -0.62 12.14
CA HIS A 497 -20.07 0.30 12.31
C HIS A 497 -20.41 1.76 12.03
N ILE A 498 -21.58 2.23 12.51
CA ILE A 498 -22.07 3.60 12.31
C ILE A 498 -22.58 4.21 13.62
N TRP A 499 -22.54 5.53 13.69
CA TRP A 499 -23.21 6.32 14.74
C TRP A 499 -24.62 6.68 14.30
N ARG A 500 -25.61 6.43 15.14
CA ARG A 500 -27.02 6.78 14.91
C ARG A 500 -27.54 7.69 16.01
N LYS A 501 -28.41 8.63 15.66
CA LYS A 501 -29.06 9.46 16.67
C LYS A 501 -30.13 8.63 17.39
N ASN A 502 -30.11 8.68 18.73
CA ASN A 502 -31.12 8.01 19.54
C ASN A 502 -32.46 8.73 19.35
N THR A 503 -33.42 8.07 18.71
CA THR A 503 -34.76 8.64 18.42
C THR A 503 -35.71 8.54 19.60
N SER A 504 -35.31 7.92 20.70
CA SER A 504 -36.18 7.75 21.88
C SER A 504 -36.40 9.05 22.68
N GLU A 505 -35.50 10.05 22.58
CA GLU A 505 -35.70 11.35 23.24
C GLU A 505 -36.65 12.29 22.47
N SER A 506 -36.74 12.18 21.13
CA SER A 506 -37.63 13.01 20.32
C SER A 506 -39.13 12.64 20.49
N ALA A 507 -39.43 11.39 20.87
CA ALA A 507 -40.80 10.97 21.13
C ALA A 507 -41.34 11.49 22.49
N SER A 508 -40.46 11.77 23.45
CA SER A 508 -40.87 12.31 24.75
C SER A 508 -41.04 13.84 24.74
N GLU A 509 -40.31 14.57 23.88
CA GLU A 509 -40.53 16.02 23.73
C GLU A 509 -41.78 16.34 22.91
N LEU A 510 -42.12 15.55 21.89
CA LEU A 510 -43.37 15.69 21.14
C LEU A 510 -44.61 15.31 21.98
N ALA A 511 -44.49 14.38 22.91
CA ALA A 511 -45.58 14.01 23.82
C ALA A 511 -45.81 14.99 24.97
N LEU A 512 -44.87 15.93 25.23
CA LEU A 512 -45.02 17.01 26.21
C LEU A 512 -45.49 18.31 25.57
N ALA A 513 -45.48 18.47 24.26
CA ALA A 513 -45.99 19.61 23.54
C ALA A 513 -47.50 19.53 23.19
N ASP A 514 -48.09 18.33 23.33
CA ASP A 514 -49.52 18.05 23.09
C ASP A 514 -50.33 17.88 24.40
N ARG A 515 -49.81 18.39 25.53
CA ARG A 515 -50.57 18.47 26.78
C ARG A 515 -50.77 19.89 27.29
#